data_0d72ac9a550b0f31d3821baa0c6eb9be
#
_entry.id   0d72ac9a550b0f31d3821baa0c6eb9be
#
_cell.length_a   1.000
_cell.length_b   1.000
_cell.length_c   1.000
_cell.angle_alpha   90.00
_cell.angle_beta   90.00
_cell.angle_gamma   90.00
#
_symmetry.space_group_name_H-M   'P 1'
#
loop_
_entity.id
_entity.type
_entity.pdbx_description
1 polymer ?
#
loop_
_entity_poly.entity_id
_entity_poly.type
_entity_poly.pdbx_seq_one_letter_code
_entity_poly.pdbx_strand_id
1 'polypeptide(L)'
;LGKAPTTDDLKKLSPNEIHLTIKNLNAGYGKMEILHNFDLLVNKAQSLCLIGPNGAGKSTILHSIYGFTNIFSGQIEIEGKEITNLSPAEKLKSVGIAYILQDNSVFPDMTVEENLLMGGYIKDKTDESYEEAERIFEKYERLRNRRNQPAKVLSGGERRLLEISRALVMKPSVLLV
;
A
#
# COMPACT_ATOMS: atom_id res chain seq x y z
N LEU A 1 -24.65 7.67 19.92
CA LEU A 1 -23.83 7.34 18.75
C LEU A 1 -24.61 6.33 17.91
N GLY A 2 -24.85 6.63 16.61
CA GLY A 2 -25.52 5.73 15.69
C GLY A 2 -24.76 4.42 15.50
N LYS A 3 -25.48 3.36 15.08
CA LYS A 3 -24.86 2.07 14.72
C LYS A 3 -23.92 2.28 13.53
N ALA A 4 -22.72 1.71 13.60
CA ALA A 4 -21.82 1.73 12.45
C ALA A 4 -22.48 1.02 11.25
N PRO A 5 -22.29 1.51 10.00
CA PRO A 5 -22.84 0.86 8.81
C PRO A 5 -22.21 -0.52 8.64
N THR A 6 -23.02 -1.49 8.19
CA THR A 6 -22.55 -2.82 7.86
C THR A 6 -21.98 -2.86 6.44
N THR A 7 -21.24 -3.94 6.09
CA THR A 7 -20.77 -4.16 4.71
C THR A 7 -21.88 -4.07 3.67
N ASP A 8 -23.09 -4.57 3.98
CA ASP A 8 -24.24 -4.51 3.06
C ASP A 8 -24.80 -3.09 2.90
N ASP A 9 -24.76 -2.28 3.95
CA ASP A 9 -25.11 -0.86 3.85
C ASP A 9 -24.10 -0.10 2.99
N LEU A 10 -22.80 -0.39 3.14
CA LEU A 10 -21.74 0.22 2.34
C LEU A 10 -21.86 -0.18 0.86
N LYS A 11 -22.21 -1.43 0.53
CA LYS A 11 -22.43 -1.87 -0.87
C LYS A 11 -23.54 -1.09 -1.56
N LYS A 12 -24.64 -0.76 -0.87
CA LYS A 12 -25.73 0.04 -1.44
C LYS A 12 -25.28 1.46 -1.80
N LEU A 13 -24.26 1.99 -1.12
CA LEU A 13 -23.68 3.31 -1.36
C LEU A 13 -22.53 3.29 -2.38
N SER A 14 -22.13 2.12 -2.85
CA SER A 14 -21.00 1.96 -3.78
C SER A 14 -21.51 1.82 -5.22
N PRO A 15 -21.47 2.89 -6.05
CA PRO A 15 -21.97 2.85 -7.43
C PRO A 15 -21.01 2.16 -8.41
N ASN A 16 -19.76 1.90 -7.99
CA ASN A 16 -18.68 1.39 -8.84
C ASN A 16 -18.27 -0.03 -8.44
N GLU A 17 -17.47 -0.67 -9.27
CA GLU A 17 -16.91 -1.98 -9.02
C GLU A 17 -16.03 -1.97 -7.76
N ILE A 18 -16.35 -2.83 -6.79
CA ILE A 18 -15.64 -2.93 -5.52
C ILE A 18 -14.30 -3.64 -5.78
N HIS A 19 -13.20 -3.04 -5.33
CA HIS A 19 -11.86 -3.60 -5.44
C HIS A 19 -11.39 -4.24 -4.13
N LEU A 20 -11.50 -3.51 -3.00
CA LEU A 20 -11.12 -3.99 -1.67
C LEU A 20 -12.35 -4.09 -0.77
N THR A 21 -12.51 -5.21 -0.09
CA THR A 21 -13.53 -5.41 0.94
C THR A 21 -12.89 -5.87 2.23
N ILE A 22 -13.28 -5.25 3.35
CA ILE A 22 -12.99 -5.72 4.70
C ILE A 22 -14.34 -5.99 5.38
N LYS A 23 -14.50 -7.17 5.98
CA LYS A 23 -15.75 -7.61 6.63
C LYS A 23 -15.50 -8.05 8.07
N ASN A 24 -16.19 -7.41 9.02
CA ASN A 24 -16.18 -7.75 10.45
C ASN A 24 -14.77 -8.01 11.01
N LEU A 25 -13.78 -7.19 10.61
CA LEU A 25 -12.39 -7.41 10.93
C LEU A 25 -12.09 -7.09 12.39
N ASN A 26 -11.56 -8.09 13.12
CA ASN A 26 -10.94 -7.90 14.41
C ASN A 26 -9.45 -8.19 14.27
N ALA A 27 -8.62 -7.19 14.53
CA ALA A 27 -7.19 -7.24 14.28
C ALA A 27 -6.38 -6.41 15.27
N GLY A 28 -5.09 -6.75 15.42
CA GLY A 28 -4.20 -6.03 16.32
C GLY A 28 -2.79 -6.58 16.35
N TYR A 29 -2.08 -6.40 17.46
CA TYR A 29 -0.68 -6.80 17.60
C TYR A 29 -0.51 -7.75 18.79
N GLY A 30 0.15 -8.89 18.57
CA GLY A 30 0.30 -9.92 19.59
C GLY A 30 -1.08 -10.41 20.05
N LYS A 31 -1.43 -10.19 21.31
CA LYS A 31 -2.74 -10.52 21.89
C LYS A 31 -3.66 -9.32 22.04
N MET A 32 -3.18 -8.12 21.70
CA MET A 32 -3.96 -6.88 21.84
C MET A 32 -4.78 -6.64 20.59
N GLU A 33 -6.10 -6.69 20.71
CA GLU A 33 -7.05 -6.33 19.67
C GLU A 33 -7.24 -4.81 19.65
N ILE A 34 -7.13 -4.21 18.46
CA ILE A 34 -7.25 -2.76 18.22
C ILE A 34 -8.43 -2.44 17.32
N LEU A 35 -8.66 -3.24 16.30
CA LEU A 35 -9.82 -3.13 15.43
C LEU A 35 -10.89 -4.10 15.90
N HIS A 36 -12.12 -3.60 16.03
CA HIS A 36 -13.27 -4.37 16.48
C HIS A 36 -14.41 -4.26 15.47
N ASN A 37 -14.79 -5.38 14.84
CA ASN A 37 -15.87 -5.46 13.85
C ASN A 37 -15.77 -4.36 12.77
N PHE A 38 -14.57 -4.16 12.22
CA PHE A 38 -14.30 -3.11 11.25
C PHE A 38 -14.70 -3.55 9.85
N ASP A 39 -15.49 -2.70 9.16
CA ASP A 39 -15.93 -2.87 7.79
C ASP A 39 -15.40 -1.74 6.90
N LEU A 40 -14.97 -2.07 5.68
CA LEU A 40 -14.52 -1.10 4.69
C LEU A 40 -14.77 -1.62 3.27
N LEU A 41 -15.21 -0.72 2.38
CA LEU A 41 -15.26 -0.95 0.94
C LEU A 41 -14.47 0.14 0.21
N VAL A 42 -13.67 -0.26 -0.76
CA VAL A 42 -12.95 0.65 -1.65
C VAL A 42 -13.20 0.20 -3.09
N ASN A 43 -13.63 1.14 -3.93
CA ASN A 43 -13.88 0.88 -5.34
C ASN A 43 -12.59 0.93 -6.18
N LYS A 44 -12.64 0.36 -7.37
CA LYS A 44 -11.56 0.56 -8.37
C LYS A 44 -11.33 2.04 -8.64
N ALA A 45 -10.06 2.40 -8.81
CA ALA A 45 -9.59 3.77 -9.07
C ALA A 45 -10.04 4.82 -8.02
N GLN A 46 -10.38 4.37 -6.82
CA GLN A 46 -10.75 5.26 -5.71
C GLN A 46 -9.52 5.62 -4.87
N SER A 47 -9.41 6.91 -4.50
CA SER A 47 -8.52 7.36 -3.45
C SER A 47 -9.31 7.50 -2.15
N LEU A 48 -8.86 6.84 -1.08
CA LEU A 48 -9.49 6.88 0.24
C LEU A 48 -8.51 7.47 1.25
N CYS A 49 -8.98 8.42 2.05
CA CYS A 49 -8.23 8.98 3.16
C CYS A 49 -8.85 8.56 4.50
N LEU A 50 -8.03 8.00 5.38
CA LEU A 50 -8.43 7.64 6.74
C LEU A 50 -8.16 8.83 7.68
N ILE A 51 -9.19 9.42 8.24
CA ILE A 51 -9.12 10.58 9.13
C ILE A 51 -9.55 10.18 10.54
N GLY A 52 -8.83 10.64 11.54
CA GLY A 52 -9.15 10.40 12.96
C GLY A 52 -7.99 10.74 13.88
N PRO A 53 -8.22 10.77 15.20
CA PRO A 53 -7.18 11.07 16.18
C PRO A 53 -6.06 10.01 16.19
N ASN A 54 -4.93 10.35 16.83
CA ASN A 54 -3.87 9.37 17.07
C ASN A 54 -4.41 8.25 17.98
N GLY A 55 -4.03 7.01 17.66
CA GLY A 55 -4.55 5.83 18.36
C GLY A 55 -5.90 5.30 17.88
N ALA A 56 -6.56 5.94 16.90
CA ALA A 56 -7.85 5.48 16.35
C ALA A 56 -7.76 4.22 15.47
N GLY A 57 -6.60 3.58 15.36
CA GLY A 57 -6.45 2.35 14.56
C GLY A 57 -6.17 2.56 13.07
N LYS A 58 -5.96 3.80 12.58
CA LYS A 58 -5.71 4.08 11.16
C LYS A 58 -4.56 3.25 10.57
N SER A 59 -3.40 3.29 11.21
CA SER A 59 -2.25 2.49 10.79
C SER A 59 -2.50 0.99 10.93
N THR A 60 -3.29 0.57 11.93
CA THR A 60 -3.66 -0.83 12.12
C THR A 60 -4.51 -1.35 10.97
N ILE A 61 -5.39 -0.51 10.38
CA ILE A 61 -6.15 -0.86 9.17
C ILE A 61 -5.19 -1.14 8.01
N LEU A 62 -4.27 -0.21 7.71
CA LEU A 62 -3.29 -0.37 6.63
C LEU A 62 -2.38 -1.59 6.87
N HIS A 63 -1.92 -1.77 8.11
CA HIS A 63 -1.12 -2.94 8.51
C HIS A 63 -1.89 -4.25 8.35
N SER A 64 -3.20 -4.27 8.64
CA SER A 64 -4.03 -5.47 8.48
C SER A 64 -4.21 -5.82 6.99
N ILE A 65 -4.46 -4.83 6.13
CA ILE A 65 -4.53 -5.04 4.68
C ILE A 65 -3.21 -5.62 4.17
N TYR A 66 -2.07 -5.09 4.63
CA TYR A 66 -0.75 -5.53 4.16
C TYR A 66 -0.29 -6.86 4.79
N GLY A 67 -0.74 -7.19 6.01
CA GLY A 67 -0.39 -8.43 6.71
C GLY A 67 0.63 -8.26 7.83
N PHE A 68 0.69 -7.10 8.48
CA PHE A 68 1.56 -6.81 9.62
C PHE A 68 0.87 -6.98 10.98
N THR A 69 -0.42 -7.33 11.00
CA THR A 69 -1.18 -7.55 12.21
C THR A 69 -1.60 -9.00 12.35
N ASN A 70 -1.98 -9.40 13.57
CA ASN A 70 -2.72 -10.62 13.79
C ASN A 70 -4.19 -10.36 13.47
N ILE A 71 -4.80 -11.21 12.65
CA ILE A 71 -6.23 -11.20 12.38
C ILE A 71 -6.87 -12.22 13.33
N PHE A 72 -7.74 -11.75 14.21
CA PHE A 72 -8.46 -12.62 15.17
C PHE A 72 -9.75 -13.17 14.57
N SER A 73 -10.43 -12.35 13.74
CA SER A 73 -11.60 -12.76 12.97
C SER A 73 -11.88 -11.77 11.85
N GLY A 74 -12.81 -12.13 10.95
CA GLY A 74 -13.18 -11.33 9.80
C GLY A 74 -12.39 -11.70 8.55
N GLN A 75 -12.62 -10.95 7.47
CA GLN A 75 -12.08 -11.25 6.15
C GLN A 75 -11.62 -9.99 5.42
N ILE A 76 -10.56 -10.13 4.64
CA ILE A 76 -10.06 -9.13 3.69
C ILE A 76 -10.06 -9.76 2.31
N GLU A 77 -10.70 -9.09 1.34
CA GLU A 77 -10.85 -9.57 -0.03
C GLU A 77 -10.40 -8.51 -1.03
N ILE A 78 -9.74 -8.93 -2.10
CA ILE A 78 -9.51 -8.13 -3.32
C ILE A 78 -10.28 -8.77 -4.46
N GLU A 79 -11.20 -8.01 -5.09
CA GLU A 79 -12.05 -8.46 -6.20
C GLU A 79 -12.77 -9.80 -5.87
N GLY A 80 -13.23 -9.94 -4.62
CA GLY A 80 -13.93 -11.14 -4.14
C GLY A 80 -13.02 -12.33 -3.79
N LYS A 81 -11.70 -12.20 -3.98
CA LYS A 81 -10.73 -13.23 -3.60
C LYS A 81 -10.19 -12.94 -2.20
N GLU A 82 -10.31 -13.90 -1.31
CA GLU A 82 -9.81 -13.76 0.07
C GLU A 82 -8.28 -13.71 0.11
N ILE A 83 -7.77 -12.72 0.85
CA ILE A 83 -6.34 -12.45 1.04
C ILE A 83 -5.94 -12.35 2.52
N THR A 84 -6.86 -12.65 3.43
CA THR A 84 -6.72 -12.44 4.89
C THR A 84 -5.41 -13.00 5.42
N ASN A 85 -5.11 -14.25 5.09
CA ASN A 85 -3.99 -15.02 5.64
C ASN A 85 -2.74 -15.03 4.75
N LEU A 86 -2.73 -14.28 3.64
CA LEU A 86 -1.54 -14.17 2.79
C LEU A 86 -0.45 -13.37 3.52
N SER A 87 0.79 -13.81 3.38
CA SER A 87 1.96 -13.06 3.85
C SER A 87 2.13 -11.73 3.09
N PRO A 88 2.85 -10.74 3.65
CA PRO A 88 3.15 -9.49 2.95
C PRO A 88 3.80 -9.70 1.57
N ALA A 89 4.70 -10.68 1.46
CA ALA A 89 5.36 -11.00 0.19
C ALA A 89 4.38 -11.54 -0.86
N GLU A 90 3.45 -12.41 -0.46
CA GLU A 90 2.40 -12.93 -1.34
C GLU A 90 1.41 -11.82 -1.74
N LYS A 91 1.02 -10.95 -0.80
CA LYS A 91 0.16 -9.79 -1.08
C LYS A 91 0.80 -8.84 -2.08
N LEU A 92 2.10 -8.58 -1.96
CA LEU A 92 2.82 -7.75 -2.92
C LEU A 92 2.96 -8.45 -4.28
N LYS A 93 3.43 -9.71 -4.33
CA LYS A 93 3.76 -10.42 -5.57
C LYS A 93 2.52 -10.90 -6.33
N SER A 94 1.53 -11.47 -5.62
CA SER A 94 0.39 -12.17 -6.24
C SER A 94 -0.87 -11.31 -6.34
N VAL A 95 -1.03 -10.34 -5.44
CA VAL A 95 -2.22 -9.48 -5.35
C VAL A 95 -1.94 -8.05 -5.81
N GLY A 96 -0.67 -7.62 -5.75
CA GLY A 96 -0.27 -6.27 -6.13
C GLY A 96 -0.60 -5.22 -5.08
N ILE A 97 -0.49 -5.55 -3.79
CA ILE A 97 -0.63 -4.56 -2.70
C ILE A 97 0.76 -4.06 -2.33
N ALA A 98 1.02 -2.77 -2.52
CA ALA A 98 2.25 -2.12 -2.07
C ALA A 98 1.98 -1.23 -0.86
N TYR A 99 2.94 -1.16 0.07
CA TYR A 99 2.87 -0.31 1.25
C TYR A 99 4.10 0.58 1.36
N ILE A 100 3.87 1.89 1.48
CA ILE A 100 4.92 2.87 1.68
C ILE A 100 4.97 3.24 3.15
N LEU A 101 6.05 2.83 3.81
CA LEU A 101 6.28 3.12 5.22
C LEU A 101 6.38 4.63 5.48
N GLN A 102 6.03 5.06 6.69
CA GLN A 102 6.06 6.47 7.08
C GLN A 102 7.48 7.02 7.22
N ASP A 103 8.45 6.18 7.60
CA ASP A 103 9.83 6.59 7.87
C ASP A 103 10.78 6.16 6.74
N ASN A 104 11.58 7.11 6.28
CA ASN A 104 12.74 7.02 5.39
C ASN A 104 13.00 5.61 4.79
N SER A 105 12.21 5.20 3.83
CA SER A 105 12.32 3.86 3.24
C SER A 105 13.30 3.79 2.07
N VAL A 106 13.97 4.89 1.70
CA VAL A 106 14.99 4.89 0.64
C VAL A 106 16.31 4.29 1.15
N PHE A 107 17.07 3.71 0.24
CA PHE A 107 18.46 3.29 0.46
C PHE A 107 19.37 4.50 0.23
N PRO A 108 19.91 5.14 1.29
CA PRO A 108 20.52 6.46 1.18
C PRO A 108 21.81 6.48 0.34
N ASP A 109 22.58 5.41 0.34
CA ASP A 109 23.86 5.30 -0.37
C ASP A 109 23.70 4.76 -1.81
N MET A 110 22.54 4.23 -2.16
CA MET A 110 22.19 3.85 -3.52
C MET A 110 21.74 5.08 -4.32
N THR A 111 21.99 5.05 -5.63
CA THR A 111 21.50 6.08 -6.55
C THR A 111 19.97 6.12 -6.61
N VAL A 112 19.40 7.17 -7.16
CA VAL A 112 17.96 7.28 -7.41
C VAL A 112 17.48 6.14 -8.31
N GLU A 113 18.25 5.81 -9.36
CA GLU A 113 17.93 4.70 -10.25
C GLU A 113 17.96 3.35 -9.54
N GLU A 114 19.01 3.05 -8.80
CA GLU A 114 19.13 1.81 -8.03
C GLU A 114 17.98 1.67 -7.02
N ASN A 115 17.59 2.77 -6.36
CA ASN A 115 16.42 2.78 -5.49
C ASN A 115 15.13 2.41 -6.23
N LEU A 116 14.91 2.92 -7.45
CA LEU A 116 13.75 2.55 -8.26
C LEU A 116 13.78 1.07 -8.65
N LEU A 117 14.93 0.58 -9.11
CA LEU A 117 15.11 -0.83 -9.52
C LEU A 117 14.87 -1.80 -8.34
N MET A 118 15.25 -1.40 -7.11
CA MET A 118 14.94 -2.18 -5.92
C MET A 118 13.42 -2.35 -5.70
N GLY A 119 12.60 -1.42 -6.20
CA GLY A 119 11.14 -1.57 -6.19
C GLY A 119 10.65 -2.79 -6.99
N GLY A 120 11.35 -3.15 -8.04
CA GLY A 120 11.02 -4.30 -8.89
C GLY A 120 11.80 -5.58 -8.57
N TYR A 121 12.60 -5.60 -7.48
CA TYR A 121 13.52 -6.72 -7.16
C TYR A 121 12.85 -8.10 -7.11
N ILE A 122 11.57 -8.17 -6.72
CA ILE A 122 10.83 -9.43 -6.64
C ILE A 122 10.15 -9.84 -7.95
N LYS A 123 10.28 -9.03 -9.03
CA LYS A 123 9.81 -9.42 -10.36
C LYS A 123 10.75 -10.48 -10.95
N ASP A 124 10.14 -11.44 -11.65
CA ASP A 124 10.91 -12.51 -12.30
C ASP A 124 11.66 -12.00 -13.56
N LYS A 125 11.29 -10.80 -14.08
CA LYS A 125 11.90 -10.19 -15.27
C LYS A 125 12.50 -8.83 -14.92
N THR A 126 13.79 -8.75 -14.94
CA THR A 126 14.56 -7.53 -14.66
C THR A 126 14.27 -6.42 -15.67
N ASP A 127 14.08 -6.77 -16.96
CA ASP A 127 13.81 -5.82 -18.05
C ASP A 127 12.55 -4.99 -17.80
N GLU A 128 11.48 -5.59 -17.26
CA GLU A 128 10.26 -4.86 -16.90
C GLU A 128 10.48 -3.79 -15.82
N SER A 129 11.41 -4.03 -14.90
CA SER A 129 11.74 -3.06 -13.86
C SER A 129 12.49 -1.85 -14.43
N TYR A 130 13.37 -2.08 -15.40
CA TYR A 130 14.05 -0.99 -16.13
C TYR A 130 13.06 -0.15 -16.95
N GLU A 131 12.15 -0.78 -17.69
CA GLU A 131 11.13 -0.08 -18.46
C GLU A 131 10.25 0.81 -17.57
N GLU A 132 9.83 0.31 -16.40
CA GLU A 132 9.03 1.10 -15.46
C GLU A 132 9.83 2.22 -14.81
N ALA A 133 11.11 2.00 -14.51
CA ALA A 133 11.98 3.07 -14.01
C ALA A 133 12.14 4.19 -15.06
N GLU A 134 12.29 3.86 -16.35
CA GLU A 134 12.33 4.86 -17.43
C GLU A 134 11.02 5.65 -17.53
N ARG A 135 9.86 5.00 -17.46
CA ARG A 135 8.54 5.68 -17.43
C ARG A 135 8.42 6.64 -16.25
N ILE A 136 8.97 6.25 -15.09
CA ILE A 136 9.02 7.13 -13.90
C ILE A 136 9.92 8.34 -14.18
N PHE A 137 11.07 8.16 -14.79
CA PHE A 137 11.98 9.26 -15.16
C PHE A 137 11.38 10.17 -16.23
N GLU A 138 10.63 9.65 -17.18
CA GLU A 138 9.87 10.47 -18.14
C GLU A 138 8.83 11.34 -17.45
N LYS A 139 8.12 10.78 -16.47
CA LYS A 139 7.07 11.48 -15.73
C LYS A 139 7.59 12.48 -14.72
N TYR A 140 8.72 12.18 -14.07
CA TYR A 140 9.26 12.99 -12.97
C TYR A 140 10.66 13.51 -13.29
N GLU A 141 10.74 14.65 -13.97
CA GLU A 141 11.99 15.32 -14.36
C GLU A 141 12.95 15.54 -13.18
N ARG A 142 12.43 15.85 -11.98
CA ARG A 142 13.23 16.02 -10.76
C ARG A 142 14.03 14.79 -10.40
N LEU A 143 13.44 13.60 -10.52
CA LEU A 143 14.15 12.34 -10.28
C LEU A 143 15.12 12.04 -11.43
N ARG A 144 14.72 12.28 -12.67
CA ARG A 144 15.59 12.09 -13.86
C ARG A 144 16.88 12.89 -13.74
N ASN A 145 16.80 14.17 -13.36
CA ASN A 145 17.97 15.06 -13.23
C ASN A 145 18.91 14.61 -12.09
N ARG A 146 18.45 13.74 -11.19
CA ARG A 146 19.19 13.19 -10.07
C ARG A 146 19.47 11.68 -10.19
N ARG A 147 19.22 11.11 -11.36
CA ARG A 147 19.25 9.67 -11.61
C ARG A 147 20.45 8.96 -11.01
N ASN A 148 21.64 9.50 -11.25
CA ASN A 148 22.93 8.93 -10.85
C ASN A 148 23.44 9.45 -9.48
N GLN A 149 22.63 10.24 -8.77
CA GLN A 149 23.00 10.78 -7.45
C GLN A 149 22.54 9.85 -6.34
N PRO A 150 23.31 9.72 -5.24
CA PRO A 150 22.88 8.97 -4.06
C PRO A 150 21.60 9.58 -3.46
N ALA A 151 20.66 8.75 -3.01
CA ALA A 151 19.40 9.23 -2.46
C ALA A 151 19.55 10.10 -1.20
N LYS A 152 20.66 10.00 -0.48
CA LYS A 152 20.94 10.84 0.70
C LYS A 152 21.02 12.34 0.40
N VAL A 153 21.34 12.74 -0.83
CA VAL A 153 21.43 14.17 -1.21
C VAL A 153 20.08 14.77 -1.62
N LEU A 154 19.03 13.97 -1.71
CA LEU A 154 17.68 14.42 -2.07
C LEU A 154 17.06 15.26 -0.95
N SER A 155 16.31 16.29 -1.35
CA SER A 155 15.40 16.99 -0.42
C SER A 155 14.33 16.06 0.12
N GLY A 156 13.65 16.43 1.22
CA GLY A 156 12.57 15.63 1.80
C GLY A 156 11.45 15.32 0.79
N GLY A 157 11.06 16.30 -0.03
CA GLY A 157 10.05 16.13 -1.07
C GLY A 157 10.49 15.20 -2.22
N GLU A 158 11.76 15.32 -2.67
CA GLU A 158 12.32 14.43 -3.70
C GLU A 158 12.46 12.99 -3.16
N ARG A 159 12.84 12.85 -1.88
CA ARG A 159 12.91 11.54 -1.21
C ARG A 159 11.54 10.89 -1.13
N ARG A 160 10.51 11.64 -0.72
CA ARG A 160 9.13 11.12 -0.68
C ARG A 160 8.63 10.73 -2.07
N LEU A 161 8.95 11.53 -3.08
CA LEU A 161 8.65 11.20 -4.48
C LEU A 161 9.34 9.90 -4.91
N LEU A 162 10.60 9.70 -4.55
CA LEU A 162 11.35 8.46 -4.84
C LEU A 162 10.73 7.25 -4.14
N GLU A 163 10.31 7.37 -2.88
CA GLU A 163 9.62 6.30 -2.13
C GLU A 163 8.33 5.84 -2.82
N ILE A 164 7.50 6.81 -3.21
CA ILE A 164 6.26 6.54 -3.93
C ILE A 164 6.56 5.90 -5.28
N SER A 165 7.51 6.47 -6.04
CA SER A 165 7.90 5.99 -7.35
C SER A 165 8.45 4.56 -7.31
N ARG A 166 9.25 4.23 -6.30
CA ARG A 166 9.75 2.86 -6.09
C ARG A 166 8.61 1.85 -5.92
N ALA A 167 7.58 2.19 -5.14
CA ALA A 167 6.42 1.31 -4.98
C ALA A 167 5.64 1.14 -6.30
N LEU A 168 5.60 2.18 -7.15
CA LEU A 168 4.91 2.15 -8.44
C LEU A 168 5.60 1.27 -9.50
N VAL A 169 6.91 0.96 -9.36
CA VAL A 169 7.62 0.03 -10.26
C VAL A 169 6.95 -1.34 -10.31
N MET A 170 6.31 -1.77 -9.21
CA MET A 170 5.55 -3.02 -9.15
C MET A 170 4.17 -2.96 -9.83
N LYS A 171 3.71 -1.77 -10.28
CA LYS A 171 2.35 -1.55 -10.80
C LYS A 171 1.27 -2.08 -9.84
N PRO A 172 1.27 -1.63 -8.58
CA PRO A 172 0.35 -2.17 -7.60
C PRO A 172 -1.10 -1.87 -7.96
N SER A 173 -2.01 -2.81 -7.67
CA SER A 173 -3.46 -2.62 -7.74
C SER A 173 -3.99 -1.81 -6.56
N VAL A 174 -3.29 -1.90 -5.40
CA VAL A 174 -3.57 -1.15 -4.18
C VAL A 174 -2.27 -0.54 -3.66
N LEU A 175 -2.27 0.77 -3.42
CA LEU A 175 -1.17 1.49 -2.79
C LEU A 175 -1.59 2.00 -1.42
N LEU A 176 -0.94 1.52 -0.37
CA LEU A 176 -1.11 1.98 1.01
C LEU A 176 0.00 2.99 1.34
N VAL A 177 -0.37 4.17 1.92
CA VAL A 177 0.56 5.28 2.17
C VAL A 177 0.40 5.81 3.58
#